data_e8df9014800676619ac882f144e56a4f
#
_entry.id   e8df9014800676619ac882f144e56a4f
#
_cell.length_a   1.000
_cell.length_b   1.000
_cell.length_c   1.000
_cell.angle_alpha   90.00
_cell.angle_beta   90.00
_cell.angle_gamma   90.00
#
_symmetry.space_group_name_H-M   'P 1'
#
loop_
_entity.id
_entity.type
_entity.pdbx_description
1 polymer ?
#
loop_
_entity_poly.entity_id
_entity_poly.type
_entity_poly.pdbx_seq_one_letter_code
_entity_poly.pdbx_strand_id
1 'polypeptide(L)'
;MPNDLKVIDITALAKQLNAIAQTGLTYAKDVFDRERYEALQQMAVELISSRFDIDAEAWNHVSEVGYATPKTDVRAFILREGKLLLVREADDGLWSLPGGWADVGDTPSVAVSREVKEETGLNVKVTKLLGVWDRNLHGHPPYPWHVYKLIFLCEETGGSLALSHDSTDIGFFDINELPDLSLTRIVPEQIKVSMDIATSDRPTWFD
;
A
#
# COMPACT_ATOMS: atom_id res chain seq x y z
N MET A 1 -2.33 39.27 -11.58
CA MET A 1 -1.84 37.89 -11.52
C MET A 1 -2.25 37.37 -10.16
N PRO A 2 -3.21 36.44 -10.02
CA PRO A 2 -3.47 35.82 -8.73
C PRO A 2 -2.23 35.01 -8.33
N ASN A 3 -1.77 35.25 -7.13
CA ASN A 3 -0.66 34.52 -6.53
C ASN A 3 -1.22 33.12 -6.18
N ASP A 4 -0.97 32.14 -7.05
CA ASP A 4 -1.24 30.73 -6.75
C ASP A 4 -0.34 30.31 -5.59
N LEU A 5 -0.79 30.58 -4.37
CA LEU A 5 -0.20 30.02 -3.16
C LEU A 5 -0.34 28.49 -3.27
N LYS A 6 0.74 27.82 -3.65
CA LYS A 6 0.82 26.37 -3.66
C LYS A 6 0.45 25.89 -2.26
N VAL A 7 -0.70 25.24 -2.14
CA VAL A 7 -1.12 24.64 -0.85
C VAL A 7 -0.06 23.59 -0.48
N ILE A 8 0.60 23.78 0.65
CA ILE A 8 1.61 22.85 1.15
C ILE A 8 0.89 21.60 1.64
N ASP A 9 1.23 20.46 1.06
CA ASP A 9 0.82 19.16 1.60
C ASP A 9 1.61 18.86 2.88
N ILE A 10 1.01 19.15 4.02
CA ILE A 10 1.61 18.93 5.34
C ILE A 10 1.95 17.45 5.57
N THR A 11 1.13 16.52 5.03
CA THR A 11 1.40 15.09 5.16
C THR A 11 2.65 14.68 4.39
N ALA A 12 2.80 15.14 3.15
CA ALA A 12 3.98 14.88 2.35
C ALA A 12 5.24 15.49 3.00
N LEU A 13 5.12 16.73 3.52
CA LEU A 13 6.21 17.40 4.21
C LEU A 13 6.64 16.62 5.47
N ALA A 14 5.70 16.22 6.31
CA ALA A 14 5.99 15.48 7.53
C ALA A 14 6.68 14.13 7.25
N LYS A 15 6.24 13.40 6.21
CA LYS A 15 6.91 12.16 5.77
C LYS A 15 8.35 12.42 5.30
N GLN A 16 8.59 13.48 4.55
CA GLN A 16 9.94 13.83 4.10
C GLN A 16 10.85 14.23 5.27
N LEU A 17 10.35 15.02 6.23
CA LEU A 17 11.09 15.39 7.43
C LEU A 17 11.45 14.15 8.26
N ASN A 18 10.52 13.23 8.47
CA ASN A 18 10.78 11.97 9.18
C ASN A 18 11.83 11.12 8.45
N ALA A 19 11.74 10.99 7.13
CA ALA A 19 12.72 10.22 6.32
C ALA A 19 14.13 10.82 6.40
N ILE A 20 14.25 12.16 6.37
CA ILE A 20 15.53 12.86 6.54
C ILE A 20 16.09 12.60 7.94
N ALA A 21 15.27 12.72 8.99
CA ALA A 21 15.67 12.50 10.36
C ALA A 21 16.11 11.05 10.61
N GLN A 22 15.32 10.08 10.17
CA GLN A 22 15.64 8.65 10.29
C GLN A 22 16.97 8.30 9.60
N THR A 23 17.14 8.77 8.36
CA THR A 23 18.39 8.56 7.61
C THR A 23 19.56 9.27 8.27
N GLY A 24 19.36 10.50 8.74
CA GLY A 24 20.37 11.27 9.47
C GLY A 24 20.82 10.57 10.75
N LEU A 25 19.89 10.08 11.58
CA LEU A 25 20.17 9.33 12.79
C LEU A 25 20.97 8.04 12.54
N THR A 26 20.74 7.40 11.41
CA THR A 26 21.45 6.18 11.00
C THR A 26 22.94 6.45 10.74
N TYR A 27 23.28 7.61 10.15
CA TYR A 27 24.65 7.92 9.73
C TYR A 27 25.36 8.98 10.58
N ALA A 28 24.65 9.67 11.48
CA ALA A 28 25.24 10.70 12.34
C ALA A 28 26.33 10.12 13.24
N LYS A 29 27.52 10.75 13.18
CA LYS A 29 28.67 10.42 14.02
C LYS A 29 28.88 11.43 15.14
N ASP A 30 28.37 12.64 14.95
CA ASP A 30 28.47 13.74 15.88
C ASP A 30 27.23 13.81 16.77
N VAL A 31 27.43 14.10 18.09
CA VAL A 31 26.34 14.15 19.07
C VAL A 31 25.35 15.29 18.77
N PHE A 32 25.86 16.44 18.30
CA PHE A 32 25.00 17.59 18.01
C PHE A 32 24.15 17.37 16.74
N ASP A 33 24.68 16.63 15.76
CA ASP A 33 23.88 16.23 14.60
C ASP A 33 22.81 15.24 14.99
N ARG A 34 23.12 14.29 15.87
CA ARG A 34 22.13 13.35 16.42
C ARG A 34 20.99 14.08 17.12
N GLU A 35 21.28 15.01 18.02
CA GLU A 35 20.28 15.83 18.71
C GLU A 35 19.38 16.63 17.73
N ARG A 36 19.97 17.17 16.66
CA ARG A 36 19.20 17.88 15.61
C ARG A 36 18.26 16.94 14.86
N TYR A 37 18.71 15.74 14.51
CA TYR A 37 17.86 14.76 13.83
C TYR A 37 16.78 14.19 14.75
N GLU A 38 17.06 13.99 16.02
CA GLU A 38 16.04 13.60 17.02
C GLU A 38 14.96 14.68 17.15
N ALA A 39 15.36 15.95 17.25
CA ALA A 39 14.41 17.06 17.28
C ALA A 39 13.57 17.16 15.99
N LEU A 40 14.20 16.96 14.82
CA LEU A 40 13.52 16.96 13.54
C LEU A 40 12.51 15.81 13.43
N GLN A 41 12.89 14.62 13.91
CA GLN A 41 12.01 13.45 13.94
C GLN A 41 10.80 13.70 14.84
N GLN A 42 11.02 14.28 16.02
CA GLN A 42 9.94 14.62 16.94
C GLN A 42 8.93 15.59 16.30
N MET A 43 9.40 16.66 15.62
CA MET A 43 8.52 17.60 14.91
C MET A 43 7.71 16.89 13.80
N ALA A 44 8.34 15.97 13.05
CA ALA A 44 7.67 15.20 12.02
C ALA A 44 6.60 14.28 12.60
N VAL A 45 6.90 13.61 13.72
CA VAL A 45 5.98 12.74 14.45
C VAL A 45 4.76 13.54 14.95
N GLU A 46 4.97 14.71 15.54
CA GLU A 46 3.88 15.58 15.99
C GLU A 46 2.94 16.00 14.85
N LEU A 47 3.51 16.35 13.67
CA LEU A 47 2.72 16.66 12.48
C LEU A 47 1.91 15.47 11.98
N ILE A 48 2.51 14.26 11.94
CA ILE A 48 1.84 13.03 11.54
C ILE A 48 0.74 12.66 12.55
N SER A 49 1.05 12.66 13.83
CA SER A 49 0.13 12.32 14.91
C SER A 49 -1.09 13.24 14.91
N SER A 50 -0.89 14.55 14.77
CA SER A 50 -1.98 15.52 14.70
C SER A 50 -2.90 15.34 13.49
N ARG A 51 -2.36 14.79 12.39
CA ARG A 51 -3.10 14.60 11.12
C ARG A 51 -3.89 13.28 11.08
N PHE A 52 -3.38 12.23 11.72
CA PHE A 52 -3.92 10.87 11.60
C PHE A 52 -4.54 10.34 12.90
N ASP A 53 -4.62 11.17 13.96
CA ASP A 53 -5.08 10.74 15.29
C ASP A 53 -4.32 9.52 15.82
N ILE A 54 -3.00 9.49 15.55
CA ILE A 54 -2.10 8.45 16.00
C ILE A 54 -1.34 8.97 17.22
N ASP A 55 -1.28 8.18 18.29
CA ASP A 55 -0.44 8.48 19.42
C ASP A 55 1.04 8.59 19.03
N ALA A 56 1.68 9.69 19.34
CA ALA A 56 3.10 9.93 19.05
C ALA A 56 4.02 8.86 19.68
N GLU A 57 3.67 8.35 20.84
CA GLU A 57 4.40 7.25 21.50
C GLU A 57 4.24 5.95 20.74
N ALA A 58 3.02 5.64 20.27
CA ALA A 58 2.74 4.47 19.40
C ALA A 58 3.48 4.59 18.07
N TRP A 59 3.58 5.80 17.48
CA TRP A 59 4.34 6.02 16.26
C TRP A 59 5.84 5.68 16.43
N ASN A 60 6.45 6.06 17.55
CA ASN A 60 7.85 5.76 17.84
C ASN A 60 8.11 4.24 17.92
N HIS A 61 7.13 3.43 18.30
CA HIS A 61 7.25 1.97 18.32
C HIS A 61 7.14 1.32 16.93
N VAL A 62 6.54 1.99 15.96
CA VAL A 62 6.43 1.49 14.57
C VAL A 62 7.40 2.17 13.60
N SER A 63 8.18 3.14 14.08
CA SER A 63 9.22 3.79 13.27
C SER A 63 10.40 2.85 13.04
N GLU A 64 10.80 2.73 11.79
CA GLU A 64 11.94 1.90 11.40
C GLU A 64 13.26 2.63 11.69
N VAL A 65 14.30 1.84 11.98
CA VAL A 65 15.67 2.32 12.08
C VAL A 65 16.39 2.00 10.77
N GLY A 66 17.27 2.87 10.31
CA GLY A 66 18.04 2.68 9.10
C GLY A 66 17.68 3.69 8.02
N TYR A 67 18.15 3.46 6.80
CA TYR A 67 17.84 4.31 5.67
C TYR A 67 16.33 4.24 5.36
N ALA A 68 15.68 5.38 5.32
CA ALA A 68 14.24 5.44 5.05
C ALA A 68 13.93 5.03 3.60
N THR A 69 13.07 4.02 3.44
CA THR A 69 12.61 3.54 2.13
C THR A 69 11.09 3.46 2.09
N PRO A 70 10.47 3.51 0.89
CA PRO A 70 9.06 3.19 0.76
C PRO A 70 8.78 1.75 1.19
N LYS A 71 7.65 1.54 1.85
CA LYS A 71 7.11 0.19 2.10
C LYS A 71 6.56 -0.41 0.82
N THR A 72 6.58 -1.72 0.72
CA THR A 72 6.05 -2.44 -0.44
C THR A 72 4.77 -3.18 -0.08
N ASP A 73 3.68 -2.84 -0.76
CA ASP A 73 2.37 -3.49 -0.69
C ASP A 73 2.15 -4.28 -1.98
N VAL A 74 1.76 -5.55 -1.86
CA VAL A 74 1.50 -6.45 -3.00
C VAL A 74 0.02 -6.80 -3.08
N ARG A 75 -0.57 -6.75 -4.29
CA ARG A 75 -1.98 -7.04 -4.53
C ARG A 75 -2.17 -8.02 -5.68
N ALA A 76 -3.08 -8.96 -5.50
CA ALA A 76 -3.42 -9.96 -6.51
C ALA A 76 -4.65 -9.54 -7.31
N PHE A 77 -4.52 -9.54 -8.63
CA PHE A 77 -5.62 -9.36 -9.58
C PHE A 77 -5.99 -10.74 -10.14
N ILE A 78 -7.11 -11.29 -9.69
CA ILE A 78 -7.56 -12.66 -10.00
C ILE A 78 -8.89 -12.57 -10.71
N LEU A 79 -8.96 -13.17 -11.90
CA LEU A 79 -10.17 -13.20 -12.70
C LEU A 79 -10.73 -14.62 -12.79
N ARG A 80 -12.05 -14.75 -12.57
CA ARG A 80 -12.81 -15.96 -12.84
C ARG A 80 -14.04 -15.60 -13.68
N GLU A 81 -14.16 -16.14 -14.88
CA GLU A 81 -15.27 -15.85 -15.80
C GLU A 81 -15.48 -14.35 -16.06
N GLY A 82 -14.36 -13.61 -16.16
CA GLY A 82 -14.35 -12.15 -16.39
C GLY A 82 -14.66 -11.30 -15.16
N LYS A 83 -14.93 -11.90 -14.00
CA LYS A 83 -15.19 -11.20 -12.73
C LYS A 83 -13.94 -11.14 -11.87
N LEU A 84 -13.76 -10.03 -11.17
CA LEU A 84 -12.62 -9.76 -10.30
C LEU A 84 -12.87 -10.24 -8.88
N LEU A 85 -11.92 -10.99 -8.32
CA LEU A 85 -11.94 -11.40 -6.93
C LEU A 85 -11.61 -10.21 -6.03
N LEU A 86 -12.48 -9.98 -5.04
CA LEU A 86 -12.25 -9.03 -3.96
C LEU A 86 -12.47 -9.71 -2.62
N VAL A 87 -11.81 -9.18 -1.60
CA VAL A 87 -12.01 -9.52 -0.18
C VAL A 87 -12.60 -8.31 0.55
N ARG A 88 -13.49 -8.58 1.52
CA ARG A 88 -14.06 -7.54 2.36
C ARG A 88 -13.26 -7.45 3.66
N GLU A 89 -12.59 -6.34 3.83
CA GLU A 89 -11.72 -6.07 4.97
C GLU A 89 -12.50 -6.03 6.29
N ALA A 90 -11.90 -6.58 7.35
CA ALA A 90 -12.55 -6.61 8.66
C ALA A 90 -12.51 -5.25 9.38
N ASP A 91 -11.51 -4.43 9.11
CA ASP A 91 -11.27 -3.16 9.82
C ASP A 91 -12.17 -2.01 9.34
N ASP A 92 -12.43 -1.90 8.03
CA ASP A 92 -13.27 -0.83 7.46
C ASP A 92 -14.59 -1.34 6.81
N GLY A 93 -14.72 -2.65 6.65
CA GLY A 93 -15.89 -3.28 6.04
C GLY A 93 -16.03 -3.05 4.54
N LEU A 94 -14.99 -2.52 3.88
CA LEU A 94 -14.95 -2.20 2.46
C LEU A 94 -14.16 -3.25 1.68
N TRP A 95 -14.23 -3.19 0.35
CA TRP A 95 -13.65 -4.23 -0.50
C TRP A 95 -12.30 -3.82 -1.08
N SER A 96 -11.39 -4.77 -1.18
CA SER A 96 -10.07 -4.58 -1.81
C SER A 96 -9.62 -5.80 -2.61
N LEU A 97 -8.53 -5.61 -3.38
CA LEU A 97 -7.80 -6.76 -3.94
C LEU A 97 -7.12 -7.53 -2.81
N PRO A 98 -7.12 -8.88 -2.84
CA PRO A 98 -6.34 -9.68 -1.90
C PRO A 98 -4.87 -9.28 -1.91
N GLY A 99 -4.25 -9.20 -0.73
CA GLY A 99 -2.85 -8.82 -0.60
C GLY A 99 -2.56 -7.91 0.58
N GLY A 100 -1.29 -7.72 0.87
CA GLY A 100 -0.81 -6.97 2.02
C GLY A 100 0.64 -6.52 1.90
N TRP A 101 1.31 -6.40 3.02
CA TRP A 101 2.71 -6.04 3.06
C TRP A 101 3.60 -7.19 2.59
N ALA A 102 4.61 -6.86 1.79
CA ALA A 102 5.63 -7.84 1.44
C ALA A 102 6.58 -8.05 2.64
N ASP A 103 6.69 -9.29 3.11
CA ASP A 103 7.58 -9.64 4.21
C ASP A 103 9.04 -9.71 3.77
N VAL A 104 9.94 -9.39 4.72
CA VAL A 104 11.38 -9.53 4.50
C VAL A 104 11.73 -11.01 4.29
N GLY A 105 12.38 -11.28 3.16
CA GLY A 105 12.74 -12.64 2.75
C GLY A 105 11.85 -13.22 1.66
N ASP A 106 10.65 -12.68 1.46
CA ASP A 106 9.78 -13.05 0.35
C ASP A 106 10.19 -12.33 -0.94
N THR A 107 10.12 -13.05 -2.06
CA THR A 107 10.06 -12.37 -3.35
C THR A 107 8.66 -11.77 -3.56
N PRO A 108 8.47 -10.71 -4.37
CA PRO A 108 7.15 -10.13 -4.55
C PRO A 108 6.07 -11.12 -5.01
N SER A 109 6.44 -12.10 -5.83
CA SER A 109 5.54 -13.16 -6.28
C SER A 109 5.20 -14.17 -5.18
N VAL A 110 6.13 -14.46 -4.27
CA VAL A 110 5.89 -15.30 -3.09
C VAL A 110 4.98 -14.56 -2.12
N ALA A 111 5.27 -13.28 -1.82
CA ALA A 111 4.47 -12.46 -0.92
C ALA A 111 3.00 -12.42 -1.37
N VAL A 112 2.73 -12.05 -2.62
CA VAL A 112 1.34 -11.97 -3.10
C VAL A 112 0.63 -13.32 -3.13
N SER A 113 1.35 -14.41 -3.42
CA SER A 113 0.75 -15.76 -3.41
C SER A 113 0.43 -16.23 -2.00
N ARG A 114 1.25 -15.88 -1.02
CA ARG A 114 1.02 -16.14 0.40
C ARG A 114 -0.21 -15.39 0.89
N GLU A 115 -0.29 -14.09 0.64
CA GLU A 115 -1.45 -13.26 0.99
C GLU A 115 -2.75 -13.82 0.40
N VAL A 116 -2.77 -14.17 -0.89
CA VAL A 116 -3.94 -14.78 -1.51
C VAL A 116 -4.35 -16.07 -0.79
N LYS A 117 -3.36 -16.90 -0.43
CA LYS A 117 -3.62 -18.15 0.28
C LYS A 117 -4.20 -17.91 1.68
N GLU A 118 -3.64 -16.96 2.40
CA GLU A 118 -4.05 -16.61 3.76
C GLU A 118 -5.44 -15.97 3.79
N GLU A 119 -5.70 -15.02 2.89
CA GLU A 119 -6.95 -14.26 2.88
C GLU A 119 -8.12 -14.96 2.20
N THR A 120 -7.84 -15.82 1.20
CA THR A 120 -8.90 -16.40 0.36
C THR A 120 -8.94 -17.91 0.32
N GLY A 121 -7.91 -18.60 0.80
CA GLY A 121 -7.78 -20.06 0.72
C GLY A 121 -7.37 -20.58 -0.67
N LEU A 122 -7.27 -19.72 -1.68
CA LEU A 122 -6.88 -20.12 -3.06
C LEU A 122 -5.37 -20.31 -3.16
N ASN A 123 -4.96 -21.20 -4.06
CA ASN A 123 -3.58 -21.28 -4.54
C ASN A 123 -3.51 -20.59 -5.90
N VAL A 124 -2.49 -19.78 -6.10
CA VAL A 124 -2.34 -19.01 -7.33
C VAL A 124 -0.92 -19.13 -7.90
N LYS A 125 -0.81 -18.86 -9.19
CA LYS A 125 0.44 -18.63 -9.91
C LYS A 125 0.46 -17.21 -10.42
N VAL A 126 1.50 -16.46 -10.08
CA VAL A 126 1.73 -15.12 -10.61
C VAL A 126 2.18 -15.22 -12.08
N THR A 127 1.52 -14.51 -12.98
CA THR A 127 1.78 -14.59 -14.43
C THR A 127 2.28 -13.29 -15.03
N LYS A 128 1.89 -12.13 -14.47
CA LYS A 128 2.27 -10.82 -15.01
C LYS A 128 2.28 -9.76 -13.90
N LEU A 129 3.22 -8.83 -13.93
CA LEU A 129 3.14 -7.59 -13.17
C LEU A 129 2.27 -6.60 -13.96
N LEU A 130 1.15 -6.19 -13.39
CA LEU A 130 0.22 -5.24 -14.01
C LEU A 130 0.64 -3.79 -13.77
N GLY A 131 1.18 -3.49 -12.58
CA GLY A 131 1.66 -2.15 -12.32
C GLY A 131 2.46 -2.00 -11.03
N VAL A 132 3.28 -0.92 -11.01
CA VAL A 132 3.97 -0.38 -9.85
C VAL A 132 3.49 1.05 -9.66
N TRP A 133 2.88 1.32 -8.50
CA TRP A 133 2.14 2.56 -8.26
C TRP A 133 2.68 3.26 -7.00
N ASP A 134 3.06 4.53 -7.12
CA ASP A 134 3.21 5.37 -5.94
C ASP A 134 1.82 5.70 -5.38
N ARG A 135 1.51 5.16 -4.21
CA ARG A 135 0.21 5.38 -3.56
C ARG A 135 -0.19 6.85 -3.47
N ASN A 136 0.78 7.76 -3.33
CA ASN A 136 0.49 9.17 -3.11
C ASN A 136 0.02 9.91 -4.38
N LEU A 137 0.18 9.33 -5.58
CA LEU A 137 -0.14 9.97 -6.86
C LEU A 137 -1.53 9.64 -7.40
N HIS A 138 -2.25 8.65 -6.81
CA HIS A 138 -3.43 8.05 -7.42
C HIS A 138 -4.73 8.25 -6.63
N GLY A 139 -4.87 9.36 -5.90
CA GLY A 139 -6.13 9.71 -5.24
C GLY A 139 -6.50 8.86 -4.03
N HIS A 140 -5.57 8.09 -3.50
CA HIS A 140 -5.75 7.45 -2.20
C HIS A 140 -5.86 8.49 -1.08
N PRO A 141 -6.61 8.22 0.00
CA PRO A 141 -6.60 9.06 1.18
C PRO A 141 -5.18 9.27 1.72
N PRO A 142 -4.89 10.37 2.42
CA PRO A 142 -3.61 10.57 3.08
C PRO A 142 -3.24 9.36 3.96
N TYR A 143 -1.96 9.03 3.99
CA TYR A 143 -1.45 7.86 4.72
C TYR A 143 -0.09 8.17 5.32
N PRO A 144 0.24 7.71 6.55
CA PRO A 144 1.46 8.11 7.23
C PRO A 144 2.75 7.60 6.57
N TRP A 145 2.71 6.47 5.86
CA TRP A 145 3.88 5.91 5.19
C TRP A 145 3.89 6.21 3.70
N HIS A 146 5.11 6.23 3.12
CA HIS A 146 5.29 6.16 1.68
C HIS A 146 5.19 4.70 1.24
N VAL A 147 4.37 4.41 0.23
CA VAL A 147 4.07 3.03 -0.18
C VAL A 147 4.12 2.90 -1.70
N TYR A 148 4.87 1.90 -2.17
CA TYR A 148 4.76 1.41 -3.53
C TYR A 148 3.84 0.20 -3.55
N LYS A 149 2.83 0.23 -4.44
CA LYS A 149 1.87 -0.85 -4.63
C LYS A 149 2.22 -1.62 -5.90
N LEU A 150 2.39 -2.92 -5.76
CA LEU A 150 2.65 -3.84 -6.86
C LEU A 150 1.39 -4.68 -7.10
N ILE A 151 0.79 -4.55 -8.27
CA ILE A 151 -0.41 -5.34 -8.64
C ILE A 151 -0.01 -6.43 -9.62
N PHE A 152 -0.30 -7.67 -9.27
CA PHE A 152 0.05 -8.86 -10.07
C PHE A 152 -1.18 -9.55 -10.61
N LEU A 153 -1.16 -9.93 -11.89
CA LEU A 153 -2.09 -10.89 -12.44
C LEU A 153 -1.75 -12.29 -11.91
N CYS A 154 -2.75 -12.92 -11.30
CA CYS A 154 -2.62 -14.24 -10.72
C CYS A 154 -3.67 -15.18 -11.29
N GLU A 155 -3.24 -16.38 -11.68
CA GLU A 155 -4.10 -17.46 -12.14
C GLU A 155 -4.34 -18.46 -11.01
N GLU A 156 -5.60 -18.85 -10.82
CA GLU A 156 -5.96 -19.88 -9.86
C GLU A 156 -5.38 -21.24 -10.28
N THR A 157 -4.75 -21.93 -9.33
CA THR A 157 -4.20 -23.26 -9.55
C THR A 157 -4.82 -24.33 -8.66
N GLY A 158 -5.70 -23.91 -7.73
CA GLY A 158 -6.41 -24.82 -6.83
C GLY A 158 -6.80 -24.13 -5.52
N GLY A 159 -7.15 -24.93 -4.53
CA GLY A 159 -7.70 -24.43 -3.26
C GLY A 159 -9.22 -24.25 -3.30
N SER A 160 -9.77 -23.70 -2.26
CA SER A 160 -11.21 -23.38 -2.16
C SER A 160 -11.35 -22.10 -1.36
N LEU A 161 -12.32 -21.27 -1.68
CA LEU A 161 -12.59 -20.03 -0.95
C LEU A 161 -12.83 -20.33 0.52
N ALA A 162 -12.09 -19.64 1.37
CA ALA A 162 -12.18 -19.69 2.81
C ALA A 162 -11.83 -18.32 3.40
N LEU A 163 -12.66 -17.84 4.33
CA LEU A 163 -12.43 -16.59 5.05
C LEU A 163 -11.22 -16.71 5.98
N SER A 164 -10.48 -15.60 6.10
CA SER A 164 -9.41 -15.45 7.09
C SER A 164 -9.89 -14.69 8.32
N HIS A 165 -8.98 -14.41 9.25
CA HIS A 165 -9.24 -13.51 10.37
C HIS A 165 -9.42 -12.06 9.92
N ASP A 166 -8.77 -11.60 8.80
CA ASP A 166 -8.67 -10.22 8.35
C ASP A 166 -9.73 -9.87 7.30
N SER A 167 -10.52 -10.88 6.85
CA SER A 167 -11.59 -10.70 5.88
C SER A 167 -12.94 -11.21 6.39
N THR A 168 -14.01 -10.45 6.15
CA THR A 168 -15.37 -10.78 6.54
C THR A 168 -16.20 -11.39 5.42
N ASP A 169 -15.75 -11.22 4.17
CA ASP A 169 -16.42 -11.75 2.98
C ASP A 169 -15.44 -11.86 1.80
N ILE A 170 -15.77 -12.72 0.82
CA ILE A 170 -14.99 -12.92 -0.41
C ILE A 170 -15.97 -13.06 -1.58
N GLY A 171 -15.75 -12.31 -2.67
CA GLY A 171 -16.66 -12.37 -3.81
C GLY A 171 -15.99 -12.06 -5.15
N PHE A 172 -16.63 -12.50 -6.23
CA PHE A 172 -16.28 -12.15 -7.59
C PHE A 172 -17.27 -11.13 -8.15
N PHE A 173 -16.76 -9.98 -8.60
CA PHE A 173 -17.56 -8.83 -9.02
C PHE A 173 -17.30 -8.47 -10.47
N ASP A 174 -18.35 -8.02 -11.15
CA ASP A 174 -18.20 -7.37 -12.45
C ASP A 174 -17.43 -6.07 -12.26
N ILE A 175 -16.46 -5.80 -13.15
CA ILE A 175 -15.62 -4.60 -13.03
C ILE A 175 -16.42 -3.30 -13.23
N ASN A 176 -17.58 -3.37 -13.86
CA ASN A 176 -18.46 -2.23 -14.05
C ASN A 176 -19.44 -2.03 -12.88
N GLU A 177 -19.53 -3.00 -11.96
CA GLU A 177 -20.44 -3.02 -10.82
C GLU A 177 -19.68 -3.38 -9.54
N LEU A 178 -18.55 -2.68 -9.31
CA LEU A 178 -17.75 -2.90 -8.12
C LEU A 178 -18.48 -2.42 -6.86
N PRO A 179 -18.34 -3.15 -5.74
CA PRO A 179 -18.83 -2.69 -4.45
C PRO A 179 -18.01 -1.49 -3.93
N ASP A 180 -18.40 -0.94 -2.77
CA ASP A 180 -17.67 0.13 -2.11
C ASP A 180 -16.23 -0.32 -1.77
N LEU A 181 -15.24 0.36 -2.36
CA LEU A 181 -13.84 -0.02 -2.23
C LEU A 181 -13.16 0.62 -1.02
N SER A 182 -12.26 -0.12 -0.38
CA SER A 182 -11.31 0.40 0.59
C SER A 182 -10.27 1.29 -0.11
N LEU A 183 -10.56 2.58 -0.20
CA LEU A 183 -9.72 3.54 -0.91
C LEU A 183 -8.33 3.70 -0.28
N THR A 184 -8.13 3.26 0.94
CA THR A 184 -6.80 3.16 1.55
C THR A 184 -5.95 2.08 0.90
N ARG A 185 -6.58 1.03 0.33
CA ARG A 185 -5.94 -0.16 -0.25
C ARG A 185 -5.93 -0.17 -1.77
N ILE A 186 -7.05 0.18 -2.39
CA ILE A 186 -7.20 0.16 -3.85
C ILE A 186 -8.12 1.28 -4.31
N VAL A 187 -7.85 1.90 -5.44
CA VAL A 187 -8.73 2.89 -6.05
C VAL A 187 -9.28 2.38 -7.39
N PRO A 188 -10.48 2.83 -7.83
CA PRO A 188 -11.12 2.35 -9.06
C PRO A 188 -10.23 2.46 -10.29
N GLU A 189 -9.43 3.52 -10.41
CA GLU A 189 -8.55 3.73 -11.56
C GLU A 189 -7.46 2.66 -11.64
N GLN A 190 -6.89 2.23 -10.52
CA GLN A 190 -5.90 1.14 -10.50
C GLN A 190 -6.50 -0.18 -10.96
N ILE A 191 -7.75 -0.49 -10.56
CA ILE A 191 -8.48 -1.68 -11.02
C ILE A 191 -8.71 -1.61 -12.54
N LYS A 192 -9.18 -0.46 -13.03
CA LYS A 192 -9.48 -0.26 -14.46
C LYS A 192 -8.23 -0.40 -15.33
N VAL A 193 -7.12 0.24 -14.96
CA VAL A 193 -5.86 0.15 -15.68
C VAL A 193 -5.30 -1.28 -15.60
N SER A 194 -5.39 -1.93 -14.43
CA SER A 194 -4.97 -3.33 -14.27
C SER A 194 -5.77 -4.29 -15.14
N MET A 195 -7.10 -4.10 -15.26
CA MET A 195 -7.96 -4.90 -16.14
C MET A 195 -7.55 -4.75 -17.60
N ASP A 196 -7.34 -3.52 -18.05
CA ASP A 196 -6.93 -3.24 -19.41
C ASP A 196 -5.58 -3.91 -19.76
N ILE A 197 -4.61 -3.87 -18.84
CA ILE A 197 -3.31 -4.53 -19.00
C ILE A 197 -3.43 -6.07 -18.90
N ALA A 198 -4.31 -6.59 -18.03
CA ALA A 198 -4.53 -8.02 -17.86
C ALA A 198 -5.16 -8.67 -19.10
N THR A 199 -6.00 -7.93 -19.82
CA THR A 199 -6.80 -8.43 -20.96
C THR A 199 -6.26 -8.00 -22.34
N SER A 200 -5.12 -7.35 -22.40
CA SER A 200 -4.49 -6.88 -23.63
C SER A 200 -2.96 -7.06 -23.60
N ASP A 201 -2.31 -6.71 -24.70
CA ASP A 201 -0.83 -6.72 -24.83
C ASP A 201 -0.18 -5.42 -24.32
N ARG A 202 -0.90 -4.61 -23.54
CA ARG A 202 -0.33 -3.39 -22.97
C ARG A 202 0.84 -3.70 -22.01
N PRO A 203 1.87 -2.86 -22.00
CA PRO A 203 2.98 -3.01 -21.05
C PRO A 203 2.51 -2.76 -19.61
N THR A 204 3.29 -3.28 -18.66
CA THR A 204 3.13 -2.96 -17.24
C THR A 204 3.09 -1.45 -17.00
N TRP A 205 2.17 -1.00 -16.18
CA TRP A 205 2.12 0.39 -15.74
C TRP A 205 3.21 0.67 -14.68
N PHE A 206 3.79 1.85 -14.73
CA PHE A 206 4.62 2.39 -13.63
C PHE A 206 4.61 3.92 -13.66
N ASP A 207 4.74 4.54 -12.49
CA ASP A 207 4.87 5.99 -12.30
C ASP A 207 6.26 6.50 -12.64
#